data_a77134e9ba2626877038ab9b0e1807cc
#
_entry.id   a77134e9ba2626877038ab9b0e1807cc
#
_cell.length_a   1.000
_cell.length_b   1.000
_cell.length_c   1.000
_cell.angle_alpha   90.00
_cell.angle_beta   90.00
_cell.angle_gamma   90.00
#
_symmetry.space_group_name_H-M   'P 1'
#
loop_
_entity.id
_entity.type
_entity.pdbx_description
1 polymer ?
#
loop_
_entity_poly.entity_id
_entity_poly.type
_entity_poly.pdbx_seq_one_letter_code
_entity_poly.pdbx_strand_id
1 'polypeptide(L)' 'MISVIQRVLEARVTVDGRTVGEIGPGLLALVAVERGDQPANAARMVERLLGYRVFADAEGRMNRSLADTGGGLLLVS' A
#
# COMPACT_ATOMS: atom_id res chain seq x y z
N MET A 1 -12.35 2.65 8.54
CA MET A 1 -11.57 1.99 7.48
C MET A 1 -10.29 1.43 8.07
N ILE A 2 -10.03 0.17 7.80
CA ILE A 2 -8.87 -0.54 8.38
C ILE A 2 -8.00 -1.03 7.24
N SER A 3 -6.68 -0.92 7.40
CA SER A 3 -5.77 -1.50 6.44
C SER A 3 -4.67 -2.31 7.13
N VAL A 4 -4.29 -3.41 6.48
CA VAL A 4 -3.11 -4.19 6.85
C VAL A 4 -2.14 -4.04 5.70
N ILE A 5 -0.92 -3.62 6.00
CA ILE A 5 0.08 -3.36 4.98
C ILE A 5 1.23 -4.34 5.07
N GLN A 6 1.80 -4.63 3.90
CA GLN A 6 2.98 -5.47 3.79
C GLN A 6 3.92 -4.88 2.75
N ARG A 7 5.19 -4.76 3.13
CA ARG A 7 6.24 -4.39 2.20
C ARG A 7 6.54 -5.59 1.31
N VAL A 8 6.57 -5.38 0.00
CA VAL A 8 6.77 -6.46 -0.97
C VAL A 8 7.83 -6.11 -1.99
N LEU A 9 8.47 -7.14 -2.54
CA LEU A 9 9.34 -6.99 -3.71
C LEU A 9 8.51 -7.02 -4.99
N GLU A 10 7.39 -7.76 -4.95
CA GLU A 10 6.39 -7.78 -6.00
C GLU A 10 5.07 -8.28 -5.42
N ALA A 11 3.97 -7.89 -6.01
CA ALA A 11 2.65 -8.40 -5.68
C ALA A 11 1.75 -8.33 -6.90
N ARG A 12 0.80 -9.27 -6.97
CA ARG A 12 -0.19 -9.26 -8.04
C ARG A 12 -1.51 -9.81 -7.53
N VAL A 13 -2.58 -9.36 -8.15
CA VAL A 13 -3.93 -9.88 -7.93
C VAL A 13 -4.39 -10.51 -9.23
N THR A 14 -4.81 -11.77 -9.15
CA THR A 14 -5.30 -12.54 -10.30
C THR A 14 -6.75 -12.93 -10.05
N VAL A 15 -7.60 -12.72 -11.05
CA VAL A 15 -9.01 -13.12 -11.02
C VAL A 15 -9.29 -13.92 -12.28
N ASP A 16 -9.79 -15.13 -12.10
CA ASP A 16 -10.10 -16.06 -13.22
C ASP A 16 -8.92 -16.21 -14.20
N GLY A 17 -7.72 -16.36 -13.66
CA GLY A 17 -6.49 -16.56 -14.45
C GLY A 17 -5.94 -15.29 -15.07
N ARG A 18 -6.55 -14.13 -14.82
CA ARG A 18 -6.09 -12.84 -15.37
C ARG A 18 -5.51 -11.98 -14.26
N THR A 19 -4.37 -11.37 -14.53
CA THR A 19 -3.78 -10.38 -13.64
C THR A 19 -4.55 -9.07 -13.78
N VAL A 20 -5.19 -8.64 -12.70
CA VAL A 20 -5.98 -7.39 -12.67
C VAL A 20 -5.24 -6.26 -11.96
N GLY A 21 -4.15 -6.57 -11.26
CA GLY A 21 -3.28 -5.57 -10.64
C GLY A 21 -1.92 -6.19 -10.36
N GLU A 22 -0.87 -5.41 -10.51
CA GLU A 22 0.50 -5.88 -10.30
C GLU A 22 1.42 -4.71 -9.98
N ILE A 23 2.33 -4.94 -9.03
CA ILE A 23 3.39 -3.99 -8.70
C ILE A 23 4.73 -4.73 -8.54
N GLY A 24 5.83 -4.01 -8.76
CA GLY A 24 7.15 -4.43 -8.31
C GLY A 24 7.36 -4.06 -6.84
N PRO A 25 8.53 -3.54 -6.46
CA PRO A 25 8.78 -3.16 -5.06
C PRO A 25 7.80 -2.10 -4.57
N GLY A 26 7.25 -2.29 -3.38
CA GLY A 26 6.30 -1.34 -2.84
C GLY A 26 5.51 -1.88 -1.66
N LEU A 27 4.25 -1.47 -1.56
CA LEU A 27 3.33 -1.88 -0.52
C LEU A 27 2.11 -2.59 -1.10
N LEU A 28 1.76 -3.69 -0.45
CA LEU A 28 0.46 -4.34 -0.61
C LEU A 28 -0.38 -3.90 0.59
N ALA A 29 -1.57 -3.38 0.34
CA ALA A 29 -2.50 -2.97 1.39
C ALA A 29 -3.83 -3.71 1.24
N LEU A 30 -4.20 -4.44 2.27
CA LEU A 30 -5.51 -5.07 2.37
C LEU A 30 -6.41 -4.11 3.13
N VAL A 31 -7.50 -3.68 2.51
CA VAL A 31 -8.36 -2.63 3.02
C VAL A 31 -9.75 -3.16 3.32
N ALA A 32 -10.23 -2.90 4.52
CA ALA A 32 -11.60 -3.17 4.92
C ALA A 32 -12.34 -1.85 5.14
N VAL A 33 -13.50 -1.72 4.50
CA VAL A 33 -14.37 -0.56 4.66
C VAL A 33 -15.32 -0.83 5.80
N GLU A 34 -15.43 0.12 6.71
CA GLU A 34 -16.32 0.04 7.86
C GLU A 34 -17.60 0.83 7.61
N ARG A 35 -18.67 0.46 8.33
CA ARG A 35 -19.91 1.21 8.27
C ARG A 35 -19.66 2.64 8.74
N GLY A 36 -20.15 3.61 7.98
CA GLY A 36 -19.98 5.02 8.29
C GLY A 36 -18.75 5.67 7.66
N ASP A 37 -17.92 4.90 6.97
CA ASP A 37 -16.77 5.47 6.27
C ASP A 37 -17.23 6.42 5.17
N GLN A 38 -16.53 7.54 5.07
CA GLN A 38 -16.78 8.60 4.09
C GLN A 38 -15.63 8.67 3.08
N PRO A 39 -15.82 9.31 1.92
CA PRO A 39 -14.72 9.48 0.96
C PRO A 39 -13.46 10.12 1.56
N ALA A 40 -13.62 11.02 2.54
CA ALA A 40 -12.49 11.63 3.25
C ALA A 40 -11.65 10.59 4.00
N ASN A 41 -12.24 9.50 4.47
CA ASN A 41 -11.51 8.42 5.14
C ASN A 41 -10.57 7.71 4.15
N ALA A 42 -11.04 7.47 2.93
CA ALA A 42 -10.22 6.86 1.90
C ALA A 42 -9.04 7.76 1.50
N ALA A 43 -9.29 9.04 1.31
CA ALA A 43 -8.25 10.02 0.99
C ALA A 43 -7.17 10.06 2.07
N ARG A 44 -7.59 10.08 3.34
CA ARG A 44 -6.67 10.09 4.48
C ARG A 44 -5.86 8.79 4.56
N MET A 45 -6.49 7.65 4.28
CA MET A 45 -5.79 6.37 4.27
C MET A 45 -4.68 6.35 3.21
N VAL A 46 -4.96 6.83 2.00
CA VAL A 46 -3.96 6.91 0.93
C VAL A 46 -2.80 7.81 1.34
N GLU A 47 -3.07 8.99 1.92
CA GLU A 47 -2.04 9.87 2.46
C GLU A 47 -1.14 9.15 3.45
N ARG A 48 -1.72 8.41 4.39
CA ARG A 48 -0.97 7.67 5.40
C ARG A 48 -0.13 6.56 4.78
N LEU A 49 -0.71 5.80 3.83
CA LEU A 49 0.02 4.73 3.15
C LEU A 49 1.24 5.27 2.40
N LEU A 50 1.11 6.43 1.77
CA LEU A 50 2.22 7.06 1.06
C LEU A 50 3.28 7.61 2.01
N GLY A 51 2.91 7.93 3.24
CA GLY A 51 3.78 8.58 4.21
C GLY A 51 4.43 7.68 5.25
N TYR A 52 3.98 6.42 5.40
CA TYR A 52 4.60 5.51 6.38
C TYR A 52 6.05 5.21 6.00
N ARG A 53 6.94 5.36 6.98
CA ARG A 53 8.38 5.16 6.79
C ARG A 53 8.76 3.71 7.05
N VAL A 54 8.34 2.84 6.16
CA VAL A 54 8.52 1.38 6.27
C VAL A 54 9.57 0.82 5.30
N PHE A 55 10.29 1.69 4.61
CA PHE A 55 11.36 1.30 3.70
C PHE A 55 12.72 1.74 4.25
N ALA A 56 13.71 0.88 4.06
CA ALA A 56 15.06 1.16 4.53
C ALA A 56 15.70 2.31 3.74
N ASP A 57 16.41 3.18 4.46
CA ASP A 57 17.29 4.19 3.85
C ASP A 57 18.69 3.58 3.58
N ALA A 58 19.62 4.42 3.14
CA ALA A 58 20.99 3.99 2.83
C ALA A 58 21.74 3.44 4.05
N GLU A 59 21.26 3.74 5.27
CA GLU A 59 21.87 3.28 6.52
C GLU A 59 21.16 2.08 7.10
N GLY A 60 20.15 1.53 6.40
CA GLY A 60 19.37 0.38 6.84
C GLY A 60 18.27 0.70 7.84
N ARG A 61 17.99 1.98 8.09
CA ARG A 61 16.90 2.39 8.99
C ARG A 61 15.60 2.52 8.24
N MET A 62 14.49 2.17 8.86
CA MET A 62 13.14 2.32 8.29
C MET A 62 12.73 3.79 8.29
N ASN A 63 13.27 4.56 7.37
CA ASN A 63 13.16 6.01 7.34
C ASN A 63 12.61 6.55 6.02
N ARG A 64 12.30 5.71 5.05
CA ARG A 64 11.75 6.13 3.76
C ARG A 64 10.31 5.70 3.61
N SER A 65 9.49 6.60 3.07
CA SER A 65 8.09 6.30 2.75
C SER A 65 7.96 5.78 1.32
N LEU A 66 6.76 5.33 0.97
CA LEU A 66 6.47 4.92 -0.40
C LEU A 66 6.65 6.09 -1.38
N ALA A 67 6.23 7.30 -0.96
CA ALA A 67 6.43 8.50 -1.77
C ALA A 67 7.91 8.77 -2.03
N ASP A 68 8.77 8.52 -1.03
CA ASP A 68 10.23 8.70 -1.17
C ASP A 68 10.85 7.70 -2.13
N THR A 69 10.40 6.45 -2.10
CA THR A 69 10.98 5.38 -2.92
C THR A 69 10.45 5.37 -4.34
N GLY A 70 9.28 5.96 -4.58
CA GLY A 70 8.60 5.87 -5.86
C GLY A 70 8.08 4.49 -6.19
N GLY A 71 7.92 3.62 -5.19
CA GLY A 71 7.43 2.25 -5.37
C GLY A 71 5.95 2.17 -5.71
N GLY A 72 5.48 0.96 -5.97
CA GLY A 72 4.08 0.69 -6.29
C GLY A 72 3.22 0.56 -5.05
N LEU A 73 1.92 0.77 -5.22
CA LEU A 73 0.92 0.54 -4.18
C LEU A 73 -0.20 -0.30 -4.77
N LEU A 74 -0.41 -1.48 -4.20
CA LEU A 74 -1.49 -2.37 -4.62
C LEU A 74 -2.50 -2.47 -3.49
N LEU A 75 -3.71 -1.99 -3.76
CA LEU A 75 -4.83 -2.03 -2.80
C LEU A 75 -5.75 -3.18 -3.15
N VAL A 76 -6.08 -3.98 -2.14
CA VAL A 76 -7.03 -5.09 -2.26
C VAL A 76 -8.09 -4.92 -1.18
N SER A 77 -9.34 -4.86 -1.62
CA SER A 77 -10.48 -4.75 -0.71
C SER A 77 -11.14 -6.10 -0.44
#